data_b8ac25b66091686c1ab94e609fe4d26a
#
_entry.id   b8ac25b66091686c1ab94e609fe4d26a
#
_cell.length_a   1.000
_cell.length_b   1.000
_cell.length_c   1.000
_cell.angle_alpha   90.00
_cell.angle_beta   90.00
_cell.angle_gamma   90.00
#
_symmetry.space_group_name_H-M   'P 1'
#
loop_
_entity.id
_entity.type
_entity.pdbx_description
1 polymer ?
#
loop_
_entity_poly.entity_id
_entity_poly.type
_entity_poly.pdbx_seq_one_letter_code
_entity_poly.pdbx_strand_id
1 'polypeptide(L)'
;MHEADIAKRYAEAIYKVAKEKNKVKEIYDILNSLMGLYMNDSDFRNFMLHPLIEKDEKKNFIGKVFNDIDEESLEIIDYLVDKNRMDLIRYIVSEYLKRYYLENNQVEVTGVFSKELSDEQINRLKEKLEKKVGKKIILKIEIDKDI
;
A
#
# COMPACT_ATOMS: atom_id res chain seq x y z
N MET A 1 -2.06 19.19 -10.50
CA MET A 1 -1.33 18.25 -9.63
C MET A 1 -1.64 16.84 -10.05
N HIS A 2 -0.63 16.03 -10.27
CA HIS A 2 -0.81 14.65 -10.68
C HIS A 2 -1.35 13.79 -9.53
N GLU A 3 -2.10 12.75 -9.89
CA GLU A 3 -2.65 11.79 -8.92
C GLU A 3 -1.58 11.21 -7.99
N ALA A 4 -0.40 10.91 -8.52
CA ALA A 4 0.72 10.40 -7.73
C ALA A 4 1.17 11.39 -6.64
N ASP A 5 1.17 12.69 -6.94
CA ASP A 5 1.54 13.71 -5.97
C ASP A 5 0.51 13.84 -4.86
N ILE A 6 -0.76 13.76 -5.20
CA ILE A 6 -1.86 13.78 -4.23
C ILE A 6 -1.76 12.53 -3.33
N ALA A 7 -1.61 11.37 -3.95
CA ALA A 7 -1.49 10.10 -3.22
C ALA A 7 -0.30 10.11 -2.26
N LYS A 8 0.82 10.67 -2.67
CA LYS A 8 2.01 10.81 -1.83
C LYS A 8 1.74 11.63 -0.57
N ARG A 9 1.02 12.74 -0.71
CA ARG A 9 0.65 13.58 0.43
C ARG A 9 -0.23 12.83 1.42
N TYR A 10 -1.23 12.10 0.94
CA TYR A 10 -2.09 11.27 1.80
C TYR A 10 -1.30 10.17 2.47
N ALA A 11 -0.45 9.50 1.73
CA ALA A 11 0.40 8.43 2.27
C ALA A 11 1.34 8.94 3.36
N GLU A 12 1.97 10.10 3.15
CA GLU A 12 2.85 10.71 4.15
C GLU A 12 2.10 11.09 5.41
N ALA A 13 0.91 11.68 5.28
CA ALA A 13 0.08 12.03 6.42
C ALA A 13 -0.37 10.81 7.20
N ILE A 14 -0.82 9.76 6.52
CA ILE A 14 -1.25 8.51 7.14
C ILE A 14 -0.06 7.82 7.81
N TYR A 15 1.09 7.79 7.15
CA TYR A 15 2.30 7.18 7.70
C TYR A 15 2.73 7.90 8.99
N LYS A 16 2.68 9.22 9.00
CA LYS A 16 3.02 10.00 10.19
C LYS A 16 2.14 9.65 11.37
N VAL A 17 0.83 9.57 11.16
CA VAL A 17 -0.12 9.17 12.20
C VAL A 17 0.16 7.74 12.65
N ALA A 18 0.38 6.83 11.72
CA ALA A 18 0.68 5.43 12.01
C ALA A 18 1.93 5.29 12.88
N LYS A 19 2.96 6.07 12.57
CA LYS A 19 4.21 6.07 13.33
C LYS A 19 4.02 6.61 14.74
N GLU A 20 3.29 7.70 14.88
CA GLU A 20 2.98 8.29 16.19
C GLU A 20 2.20 7.31 17.08
N LYS A 21 1.33 6.52 16.49
CA LYS A 21 0.54 5.50 17.19
C LYS A 21 1.24 4.15 17.32
N ASN A 22 2.45 4.03 16.78
CA ASN A 22 3.21 2.78 16.74
C ASN A 22 2.43 1.64 16.07
N LYS A 23 1.75 1.95 14.96
CA LYS A 23 0.89 1.01 14.22
C LYS A 23 1.19 0.98 12.73
N VAL A 24 2.43 1.23 12.35
CA VAL A 24 2.82 1.31 10.94
C VAL A 24 2.45 0.04 10.18
N LYS A 25 2.73 -1.12 10.77
CA LYS A 25 2.46 -2.42 10.13
C LYS A 25 0.98 -2.73 10.05
N GLU A 26 0.26 -2.52 11.14
CA GLU A 26 -1.18 -2.77 11.21
C GLU A 26 -1.95 -1.90 10.21
N ILE A 27 -1.57 -0.63 10.10
CA ILE A 27 -2.20 0.29 9.17
C ILE A 27 -1.87 -0.08 7.72
N TYR A 28 -0.64 -0.51 7.45
CA TYR A 28 -0.31 -1.03 6.13
C TYR A 28 -1.21 -2.20 5.75
N ASP A 29 -1.40 -3.16 6.65
CA ASP A 29 -2.22 -4.34 6.40
C ASP A 29 -3.66 -3.96 6.08
N ILE A 30 -4.22 -3.01 6.82
CA ILE A 30 -5.58 -2.50 6.59
C ILE A 30 -5.68 -1.80 5.23
N LEU A 31 -4.75 -0.92 4.93
CA LEU A 31 -4.74 -0.22 3.64
C LEU A 31 -4.58 -1.19 2.48
N ASN A 32 -3.75 -2.20 2.65
CA ASN A 32 -3.54 -3.23 1.63
C ASN A 32 -4.80 -4.08 1.42
N SER A 33 -5.50 -4.43 2.50
CA SER A 33 -6.77 -5.14 2.42
C SER A 33 -7.84 -4.30 1.73
N LEU A 34 -7.90 -3.02 2.06
CA LEU A 34 -8.82 -2.08 1.42
C LEU A 34 -8.52 -1.96 -0.08
N MET A 35 -7.24 -1.85 -0.43
CA MET A 35 -6.81 -1.81 -1.82
C MET A 35 -7.23 -3.09 -2.57
N GLY A 36 -7.00 -4.25 -1.98
CA GLY A 36 -7.40 -5.52 -2.57
C GLY A 36 -8.89 -5.60 -2.84
N LEU A 37 -9.69 -5.17 -1.89
CA LEU A 37 -11.14 -5.13 -2.03
C LEU A 37 -11.57 -4.17 -3.15
N TYR A 38 -10.99 -2.98 -3.16
CA TYR A 38 -11.28 -1.97 -4.19
C TYR A 38 -10.90 -2.46 -5.59
N MET A 39 -9.74 -3.11 -5.73
CA MET A 39 -9.26 -3.58 -7.03
C MET A 39 -9.99 -4.81 -7.55
N ASN A 40 -10.42 -5.70 -6.66
CA ASN A 40 -10.94 -7.01 -7.03
C ASN A 40 -12.46 -7.14 -6.96
N ASP A 41 -13.15 -6.25 -6.26
CA ASP A 41 -14.61 -6.28 -6.11
C ASP A 41 -15.22 -5.06 -6.77
N SER A 42 -15.82 -5.25 -7.94
CA SER A 42 -16.41 -4.15 -8.70
C SER A 42 -17.62 -3.52 -7.99
N ASP A 43 -18.40 -4.31 -7.26
CA ASP A 43 -19.55 -3.79 -6.52
C ASP A 43 -19.10 -2.88 -5.39
N PHE A 44 -18.09 -3.29 -4.65
CA PHE A 44 -17.49 -2.45 -3.61
C PHE A 44 -16.94 -1.15 -4.20
N ARG A 45 -16.16 -1.26 -5.26
CA ARG A 45 -15.58 -0.08 -5.94
C ARG A 45 -16.65 0.87 -6.41
N ASN A 46 -17.69 0.36 -7.10
CA ASN A 46 -18.77 1.18 -7.63
C ASN A 46 -19.54 1.88 -6.50
N PHE A 47 -19.78 1.18 -5.39
CA PHE A 47 -20.43 1.75 -4.23
C PHE A 47 -19.60 2.90 -3.64
N MET A 48 -18.30 2.67 -3.46
CA MET A 48 -17.42 3.67 -2.88
C MET A 48 -17.23 4.90 -3.77
N LEU A 49 -17.32 4.73 -5.08
CA LEU A 49 -17.18 5.83 -6.04
C LEU A 49 -18.50 6.50 -6.42
N HIS A 50 -19.62 5.96 -5.98
CA HIS A 50 -20.93 6.43 -6.43
C HIS A 50 -21.22 7.84 -5.89
N PRO A 51 -21.45 8.83 -6.75
CA PRO A 51 -21.58 10.23 -6.31
C PRO A 51 -22.88 10.53 -5.55
N LEU A 52 -23.90 9.70 -5.71
CA LEU A 52 -25.21 9.90 -5.06
C LEU A 52 -25.31 9.19 -3.70
N ILE A 53 -24.35 8.34 -3.35
CA ILE A 53 -24.31 7.69 -2.04
C ILE A 53 -23.59 8.63 -1.08
N GLU A 54 -24.23 8.93 0.05
CA GLU A 54 -23.67 9.83 1.03
C GLU A 54 -22.47 9.23 1.74
N LYS A 55 -21.57 10.09 2.18
CA LYS A 55 -20.35 9.68 2.88
C LYS A 55 -20.64 8.87 4.14
N ASP A 56 -21.67 9.25 4.90
CA ASP A 56 -22.04 8.52 6.11
C ASP A 56 -22.49 7.08 5.80
N GLU A 57 -23.19 6.87 4.69
CA GLU A 57 -23.56 5.53 4.26
C GLU A 57 -22.33 4.69 3.89
N LYS A 58 -21.36 5.31 3.20
CA LYS A 58 -20.10 4.67 2.83
C LYS A 58 -19.29 4.29 4.08
N LYS A 59 -19.22 5.20 5.07
CA LYS A 59 -18.52 4.93 6.33
C LYS A 59 -19.20 3.82 7.13
N ASN A 60 -20.51 3.80 7.18
CA ASN A 60 -21.26 2.72 7.84
C ASN A 60 -20.98 1.37 7.19
N PHE A 61 -20.93 1.33 5.87
CA PHE A 61 -20.59 0.13 5.14
C PHE A 61 -19.17 -0.34 5.45
N ILE A 62 -18.21 0.58 5.46
CA ILE A 62 -16.81 0.30 5.81
C ILE A 62 -16.73 -0.29 7.23
N GLY A 63 -17.46 0.27 8.18
CA GLY A 63 -17.48 -0.24 9.55
C GLY A 63 -18.01 -1.66 9.66
N LYS A 64 -18.91 -2.06 8.78
CA LYS A 64 -19.42 -3.45 8.73
C LYS A 64 -18.44 -4.40 8.06
N VAL A 65 -17.77 -3.96 7.00
CA VAL A 65 -16.78 -4.77 6.27
C VAL A 65 -15.54 -5.00 7.12
N PHE A 66 -15.09 -3.97 7.82
CA PHE A 66 -13.88 -4.00 8.66
C PHE A 66 -14.26 -3.94 10.14
N ASN A 67 -15.16 -4.82 10.57
CA ASN A 67 -15.67 -4.81 11.95
C ASN A 67 -14.66 -5.25 13.01
N ASP A 68 -13.55 -5.87 12.59
CA ASP A 68 -12.52 -6.39 13.49
C ASP A 68 -11.34 -5.44 13.69
N ILE A 69 -11.33 -4.30 13.01
CA ILE A 69 -10.22 -3.36 13.12
C ILE A 69 -10.42 -2.39 14.28
N ASP A 70 -9.32 -1.84 14.74
CA ASP A 70 -9.34 -0.84 15.79
C ASP A 70 -9.89 0.50 15.29
N GLU A 71 -10.30 1.34 16.23
CA GLU A 71 -10.90 2.62 15.94
C GLU A 71 -9.98 3.54 15.14
N GLU A 72 -8.70 3.54 15.45
CA GLU A 72 -7.71 4.38 14.77
C GLU A 72 -7.54 4.01 13.29
N SER A 73 -7.52 2.73 12.98
CA SER A 73 -7.46 2.25 11.59
C SER A 73 -8.74 2.59 10.83
N LEU A 74 -9.88 2.47 11.49
CA LEU A 74 -11.17 2.83 10.88
C LEU A 74 -11.22 4.32 10.57
N GLU A 75 -10.72 5.17 11.47
CA GLU A 75 -10.66 6.63 11.25
C GLU A 75 -9.83 6.97 10.00
N ILE A 76 -8.76 6.23 9.73
CA ILE A 76 -7.95 6.45 8.53
C ILE A 76 -8.75 6.14 7.27
N ILE A 77 -9.48 5.04 7.26
CA ILE A 77 -10.33 4.69 6.11
C ILE A 77 -11.43 5.74 5.94
N ASP A 78 -12.07 6.14 7.02
CA ASP A 78 -13.12 7.17 7.01
C ASP A 78 -12.58 8.51 6.48
N TYR A 79 -11.35 8.84 6.82
CA TYR A 79 -10.68 10.03 6.30
C TYR A 79 -10.56 9.98 4.77
N LEU A 80 -10.20 8.83 4.21
CA LEU A 80 -10.13 8.67 2.76
C LEU A 80 -11.51 8.79 2.09
N VAL A 81 -12.54 8.31 2.76
CA VAL A 81 -13.93 8.49 2.31
C VAL A 81 -14.32 9.98 2.32
N ASP A 82 -14.06 10.66 3.43
CA ASP A 82 -14.38 12.08 3.58
C ASP A 82 -13.71 12.96 2.53
N LYS A 83 -12.49 12.62 2.16
CA LYS A 83 -11.72 13.40 1.19
C LYS A 83 -11.94 12.96 -0.26
N ASN A 84 -12.79 11.97 -0.49
CA ASN A 84 -13.02 11.40 -1.83
C ASN A 84 -11.74 10.92 -2.49
N ARG A 85 -10.90 10.19 -1.73
CA ARG A 85 -9.61 9.69 -2.22
C ARG A 85 -9.52 8.17 -2.30
N MET A 86 -10.66 7.49 -2.19
CA MET A 86 -10.67 6.03 -2.33
C MET A 86 -10.16 5.58 -3.70
N ASP A 87 -10.41 6.36 -4.73
CA ASP A 87 -9.93 6.08 -6.10
C ASP A 87 -8.40 6.06 -6.20
N LEU A 88 -7.70 6.67 -5.25
CA LEU A 88 -6.23 6.71 -5.23
C LEU A 88 -5.61 5.64 -4.32
N ILE A 89 -6.42 4.72 -3.81
CA ILE A 89 -5.95 3.76 -2.78
C ILE A 89 -4.71 2.96 -3.24
N ARG A 90 -4.65 2.55 -4.50
CA ARG A 90 -3.51 1.82 -5.04
C ARG A 90 -2.23 2.63 -4.94
N TYR A 91 -2.29 3.90 -5.31
CA TYR A 91 -1.13 4.80 -5.24
C TYR A 91 -0.77 5.15 -3.81
N ILE A 92 -1.76 5.34 -2.95
CA ILE A 92 -1.55 5.63 -1.53
C ILE A 92 -0.81 4.48 -0.85
N VAL A 93 -1.24 3.24 -1.09
CA VAL A 93 -0.58 2.05 -0.53
C VAL A 93 0.87 1.95 -1.01
N SER A 94 1.10 2.17 -2.30
CA SER A 94 2.44 2.15 -2.88
C SER A 94 3.35 3.20 -2.25
N GLU A 95 2.88 4.43 -2.11
CA GLU A 95 3.65 5.52 -1.52
C GLU A 95 3.88 5.32 -0.01
N TYR A 96 2.90 4.75 0.69
CA TYR A 96 3.05 4.38 2.09
C TYR A 96 4.18 3.36 2.28
N LEU A 97 4.21 2.34 1.44
CA LEU A 97 5.24 1.30 1.49
C LEU A 97 6.63 1.86 1.17
N LYS A 98 6.73 2.75 0.19
CA LYS A 98 7.98 3.45 -0.12
C LYS A 98 8.50 4.24 1.08
N ARG A 99 7.60 4.91 1.78
CA ARG A 99 7.96 5.67 2.98
C ARG A 99 8.48 4.76 4.07
N TYR A 100 7.84 3.62 4.27
CA TYR A 100 8.28 2.61 5.22
C TYR A 100 9.70 2.13 4.90
N TYR A 101 9.98 1.79 3.66
CA TYR A 101 11.30 1.34 3.24
C TYR A 101 12.35 2.43 3.42
N LEU A 102 12.03 3.66 3.06
CA LEU A 102 12.93 4.79 3.19
C LEU A 102 13.34 5.01 4.65
N GLU A 103 12.40 4.99 5.57
CA GLU A 103 12.69 5.19 7.00
C GLU A 103 13.42 4.03 7.65
N ASN A 104 13.30 2.83 7.10
CA ASN A 104 14.01 1.65 7.59
C ASN A 104 15.31 1.37 6.82
N ASN A 105 15.77 2.35 6.07
CA ASN A 105 16.99 2.25 5.25
C ASN A 105 16.96 1.04 4.31
N GLN A 106 15.82 0.83 3.67
CA GLN A 106 15.57 -0.24 2.74
C GLN A 106 15.23 0.32 1.36
N VAL A 107 15.47 -0.47 0.33
CA VAL A 107 15.07 -0.12 -1.03
C VAL A 107 14.50 -1.37 -1.71
N GLU A 108 13.42 -1.18 -2.46
CA GLU A 108 12.82 -2.24 -3.24
C GLU A 108 13.44 -2.27 -4.63
N VAL A 109 13.90 -3.46 -5.04
CA VAL A 109 14.48 -3.67 -6.37
C VAL A 109 13.73 -4.82 -7.03
N THR A 110 13.25 -4.59 -8.24
CA THR A 110 12.61 -5.62 -9.05
C THR A 110 13.58 -6.12 -10.11
N GLY A 111 13.86 -7.42 -10.11
CA GLY A 111 14.64 -8.07 -11.15
C GLY A 111 13.74 -8.87 -12.07
N VAL A 112 13.94 -8.72 -13.38
CA VAL A 112 13.20 -9.48 -14.39
C VAL A 112 14.13 -10.51 -15.01
N PHE A 113 13.75 -11.78 -14.94
CA PHE A 113 14.57 -12.91 -15.37
C PHE A 113 13.79 -13.80 -16.32
N SER A 114 14.51 -14.47 -17.23
CA SER A 114 13.88 -15.40 -18.18
C SER A 114 13.57 -16.76 -17.57
N LYS A 115 14.20 -17.10 -16.46
CA LYS A 115 14.03 -18.38 -15.76
C LYS A 115 13.91 -18.15 -14.25
N GLU A 116 13.30 -19.11 -13.58
CA GLU A 116 13.26 -19.08 -12.12
C GLU A 116 14.67 -19.17 -11.54
N LEU A 117 14.89 -18.44 -10.47
CA LEU A 117 16.14 -18.47 -9.72
C LEU A 117 15.99 -19.39 -8.52
N SER A 118 17.07 -20.10 -8.16
CA SER A 118 17.12 -20.83 -6.90
C SER A 118 17.22 -19.87 -5.73
N ASP A 119 16.88 -20.34 -4.53
CA ASP A 119 16.99 -19.56 -3.31
C ASP A 119 18.44 -19.08 -3.11
N GLU A 120 19.41 -19.92 -3.42
CA GLU A 120 20.82 -19.57 -3.33
C GLU A 120 21.19 -18.43 -4.28
N GLN A 121 20.70 -18.49 -5.52
CA GLN A 121 20.93 -17.43 -6.52
C GLN A 121 20.30 -16.12 -6.07
N ILE A 122 19.08 -16.16 -5.54
CA ILE A 122 18.37 -14.99 -5.03
C ILE A 122 19.16 -14.36 -3.90
N ASN A 123 19.62 -15.16 -2.92
CA ASN A 123 20.41 -14.67 -1.79
C ASN A 123 21.72 -14.03 -2.22
N ARG A 124 22.42 -14.61 -3.18
CA ARG A 124 23.66 -14.04 -3.72
C ARG A 124 23.42 -12.70 -4.40
N LEU A 125 22.37 -12.61 -5.20
CA LEU A 125 21.99 -11.37 -5.87
C LEU A 125 21.66 -10.28 -4.86
N LYS A 126 20.87 -10.62 -3.87
CA LYS A 126 20.50 -9.70 -2.79
C LYS A 126 21.72 -9.17 -2.05
N GLU A 127 22.64 -10.05 -1.66
CA GLU A 127 23.86 -9.67 -0.96
C GLU A 127 24.74 -8.73 -1.79
N LYS A 128 24.88 -9.02 -3.08
CA LYS A 128 25.66 -8.16 -4.00
C LYS A 128 25.03 -6.77 -4.12
N LEU A 129 23.70 -6.70 -4.23
CA LEU A 129 22.99 -5.43 -4.33
C LEU A 129 23.11 -4.63 -3.03
N GLU A 130 23.00 -5.29 -1.88
CA GLU A 130 23.15 -4.64 -0.58
C GLU A 130 24.54 -4.02 -0.40
N LYS A 131 25.57 -4.72 -0.81
CA LYS A 131 26.95 -4.19 -0.77
C LYS A 131 27.14 -3.00 -1.70
N LYS A 132 26.56 -3.06 -2.89
CA LYS A 132 26.70 -2.01 -3.90
C LYS A 132 25.92 -0.76 -3.55
N VAL A 133 24.73 -0.90 -3.03
CA VAL A 133 23.81 0.20 -2.73
C VAL A 133 24.04 0.75 -1.31
N GLY A 134 24.52 -0.06 -0.39
CA GLY A 134 24.71 0.32 1.01
C GLY A 134 23.42 0.39 1.80
N LYS A 135 22.36 -0.26 1.32
CA LYS A 135 21.05 -0.33 1.95
C LYS A 135 20.54 -1.76 1.94
N LYS A 136 19.63 -2.07 2.84
CA LYS A 136 18.96 -3.36 2.83
C LYS A 136 18.05 -3.45 1.62
N ILE A 137 18.14 -4.56 0.88
CA ILE A 137 17.41 -4.75 -0.37
C ILE A 137 16.19 -5.62 -0.13
N ILE A 138 15.03 -5.14 -0.61
CA ILE A 138 13.82 -5.94 -0.73
C ILE A 138 13.75 -6.34 -2.21
N LEU A 139 14.06 -7.59 -2.48
CA LEU A 139 14.18 -8.08 -3.86
C LEU A 139 12.89 -8.73 -4.31
N LYS A 140 12.33 -8.21 -5.40
CA LYS A 140 11.18 -8.81 -6.09
C LYS A 140 11.65 -9.43 -7.39
N ILE A 141 11.25 -10.66 -7.63
CA ILE A 141 11.64 -11.41 -8.83
C ILE A 141 10.41 -11.54 -9.74
N GLU A 142 10.56 -11.12 -10.97
CA GLU A 142 9.57 -11.35 -12.02
C GLU A 142 10.15 -12.25 -13.08
N ILE A 143 9.37 -13.19 -13.59
CA ILE A 143 9.78 -14.11 -14.62
C ILE A 143 9.10 -13.72 -15.92
N ASP A 144 9.89 -13.46 -16.95
CA ASP A 144 9.42 -13.21 -18.30
C ASP A 144 10.22 -14.11 -19.25
N LYS A 145 9.57 -15.14 -19.75
CA LYS A 145 10.20 -16.15 -20.60
C LYS A 145 10.61 -15.61 -21.97
N ASP A 146 10.12 -14.44 -22.34
CA ASP A 146 10.35 -13.84 -23.67
C ASP A 146 11.54 -12.88 -23.70
N ILE A 147 12.25 -12.72 -22.60
CA ILE A 147 13.44 -11.88 -22.56
C ILE A 147 14.74 -12.67 -22.77
#